data_5b386cee702093c575c410edcd1d000b
#
_entry.id   5b386cee702093c575c410edcd1d000b
#
_cell.length_a   1.000
_cell.length_b   1.000
_cell.length_c   1.000
_cell.angle_alpha   90.00
_cell.angle_beta   90.00
_cell.angle_gamma   90.00
#
_symmetry.space_group_name_H-M   'P 1'
#
loop_
_entity.id
_entity.type
_entity.pdbx_description
1 polymer ?
#
loop_
_entity_poly.entity_id
_entity_poly.type
_entity_poly.pdbx_seq_one_letter_code
_entity_poly.pdbx_strand_id
1 'polypeptide(L)'
;MKCKTVPKLIWPVLFKRFIDDGFGITKGDRKDVIYWIEKFNELRKTVQIDKFNWGNALDYMDLFIYKGDAFYTDGKLSVTIHRKETNKFMYIPHRSFHQRHTIKNYVWGELKRYVRFNTEEKIFKKLKCDFSCVFAIVVLRNTY
;
A
#
# COMPACT_ATOMS: atom_id res chain seq x y z
N MET A 1 17.59 36.64 3.18
CA MET A 1 16.73 35.88 4.11
C MET A 1 17.44 34.59 4.48
N LYS A 2 17.86 34.40 5.72
CA LYS A 2 18.49 33.16 6.19
C LYS A 2 17.41 32.08 6.27
N CYS A 3 17.53 31.08 5.41
CA CYS A 3 16.69 29.86 5.47
C CYS A 3 16.92 29.24 6.87
N LYS A 4 15.92 29.30 7.76
CA LYS A 4 15.97 28.60 9.04
C LYS A 4 15.96 27.11 8.72
N THR A 5 17.13 26.51 8.75
CA THR A 5 17.32 25.09 8.48
C THR A 5 16.54 24.30 9.53
N VAL A 6 15.57 23.52 9.11
CA VAL A 6 14.86 22.56 9.97
C VAL A 6 15.91 21.62 10.56
N PRO A 7 15.96 21.40 11.88
CA PRO A 7 16.94 20.50 12.47
C PRO A 7 16.91 19.13 11.79
N LYS A 8 18.07 18.62 11.41
CA LYS A 8 18.24 17.35 10.68
C LYS A 8 17.59 16.15 11.39
N LEU A 9 17.40 16.26 12.69
CA LEU A 9 16.77 15.25 13.56
C LEU A 9 15.25 15.09 13.29
N ILE A 10 14.59 16.10 12.76
CA ILE A 10 13.13 16.14 12.55
C ILE A 10 12.75 15.64 11.14
N TRP A 11 13.73 15.53 10.26
CA TRP A 11 13.48 15.03 8.91
C TRP A 11 13.12 13.55 8.93
N PRO A 12 12.12 13.12 8.13
CA PRO A 12 11.83 11.69 7.97
C PRO A 12 13.07 10.97 7.43
N VAL A 13 13.32 9.76 7.93
CA VAL A 13 14.39 8.87 7.45
C VAL A 13 14.12 8.48 6.00
N LEU A 14 12.86 8.30 5.67
CA LEU A 14 12.37 8.03 4.33
C LEU A 14 11.13 8.87 4.08
N PHE A 15 11.06 9.51 2.92
CA PHE A 15 9.83 10.12 2.41
C PHE A 15 9.70 9.80 0.93
N LYS A 16 8.58 9.22 0.54
CA LYS A 16 8.23 8.90 -0.84
C LYS A 16 6.87 9.50 -1.16
N ARG A 17 6.76 10.09 -2.33
CA ARG A 17 5.52 10.66 -2.84
C ARG A 17 5.15 10.00 -4.16
N PHE A 18 3.87 9.71 -4.32
CA PHE A 18 3.28 9.28 -5.57
C PHE A 18 2.02 10.12 -5.82
N ILE A 19 2.09 11.01 -6.81
CA ILE A 19 1.04 11.99 -7.17
C ILE A 19 0.53 12.72 -5.92
N ASP A 20 -0.60 12.30 -5.35
CA ASP A 20 -1.28 12.91 -4.20
C ASP A 20 -0.90 12.23 -2.87
N ASP A 21 -0.49 10.97 -2.92
CA ASP A 21 -0.17 10.18 -1.74
C ASP A 21 1.29 10.32 -1.32
N GLY A 22 1.54 10.46 -0.03
CA GLY A 22 2.87 10.47 0.57
C GLY A 22 3.03 9.41 1.65
N PHE A 23 4.19 8.75 1.70
CA PHE A 23 4.57 7.82 2.76
C PHE A 23 5.90 8.23 3.36
N GLY A 24 5.97 8.27 4.69
CA GLY A 24 7.17 8.64 5.42
C GLY A 24 7.46 7.73 6.59
N ILE A 25 8.74 7.56 6.90
CA ILE A 25 9.23 6.88 8.09
C ILE A 25 10.05 7.88 8.91
N THR A 26 9.75 8.02 10.18
CA THR A 26 10.46 8.90 11.09
C THR A 26 10.85 8.18 12.37
N LYS A 27 11.90 8.67 13.02
CA LYS A 27 12.33 8.25 14.35
C LYS A 27 11.75 9.13 15.46
N GLY A 28 11.16 10.28 15.10
CA GLY A 28 10.58 11.23 16.03
C GLY A 28 9.15 10.89 16.40
N ASP A 29 8.60 11.70 17.30
CA ASP A 29 7.23 11.60 17.77
C ASP A 29 6.25 12.27 16.79
N ARG A 30 4.95 12.09 17.06
CA ARG A 30 3.89 12.75 16.28
C ARG A 30 4.04 14.28 16.22
N LYS A 31 4.52 14.89 17.29
CA LYS A 31 4.76 16.34 17.35
C LYS A 31 5.84 16.78 16.37
N ASP A 32 6.89 15.99 16.23
CA ASP A 32 7.97 16.26 15.28
C ASP A 32 7.49 16.19 13.85
N VAL A 33 6.59 15.24 13.55
CA VAL A 33 5.98 15.11 12.21
C VAL A 33 5.10 16.31 11.91
N ILE A 34 4.27 16.77 12.85
CA ILE A 34 3.44 17.97 12.68
C ILE A 34 4.34 19.18 12.37
N TYR A 35 5.38 19.39 13.16
CA TYR A 35 6.32 20.48 12.95
C TYR A 35 7.01 20.39 11.58
N TRP A 36 7.41 19.18 11.17
CA TRP A 36 8.00 18.96 9.84
C TRP A 36 7.02 19.29 8.72
N ILE A 37 5.74 18.86 8.84
CA ILE A 37 4.68 19.15 7.87
C ILE A 37 4.46 20.67 7.75
N GLU A 38 4.37 21.39 8.86
CA GLU A 38 4.24 22.84 8.86
C GLU A 38 5.40 23.51 8.11
N LYS A 39 6.63 23.09 8.40
CA LYS A 39 7.81 23.61 7.71
C LYS A 39 7.87 23.23 6.24
N PHE A 40 7.43 22.03 5.88
CA PHE A 40 7.31 21.59 4.50
C PHE A 40 6.31 22.47 3.74
N ASN A 41 5.13 22.71 4.32
CA ASN A 41 4.08 23.54 3.72
C ASN A 41 4.50 25.02 3.59
N GLU A 42 5.27 25.55 4.55
CA GLU A 42 5.86 26.90 4.45
C GLU A 42 6.83 27.03 3.28
N LEU A 43 7.63 25.98 3.03
CA LEU A 43 8.65 25.97 1.97
C LEU A 43 8.08 25.70 0.57
N ARG A 44 6.97 24.97 0.47
CA ARG A 44 6.39 24.46 -0.77
C ARG A 44 4.96 24.94 -0.95
N LYS A 45 4.78 26.05 -1.65
CA LYS A 45 3.45 26.63 -1.92
C LYS A 45 2.58 25.81 -2.88
N THR A 46 3.22 25.05 -3.76
CA THR A 46 2.53 24.28 -4.82
C THR A 46 2.11 22.87 -4.39
N VAL A 47 2.68 22.36 -3.31
CA VAL A 47 2.38 21.03 -2.76
C VAL A 47 2.26 21.16 -1.27
N GLN A 48 1.07 20.92 -0.75
CA GLN A 48 0.79 20.99 0.68
C GLN A 48 0.32 19.64 1.19
N ILE A 49 0.64 19.35 2.44
CA ILE A 49 0.18 18.17 3.16
C ILE A 49 -0.94 18.62 4.08
N ASP A 50 -2.20 18.30 3.74
CA ASP A 50 -3.36 18.73 4.50
C ASP A 50 -3.72 17.75 5.62
N LYS A 51 -3.59 16.46 5.35
CA LYS A 51 -3.96 15.37 6.27
C LYS A 51 -2.87 14.33 6.30
N PHE A 52 -2.65 13.75 7.47
CA PHE A 52 -1.75 12.62 7.63
C PHE A 52 -2.27 11.63 8.68
N ASN A 53 -1.97 10.36 8.46
CA ASN A 53 -2.20 9.29 9.41
C ASN A 53 -0.87 8.93 10.08
N TRP A 54 -0.93 8.64 11.36
CA TRP A 54 0.22 8.28 12.17
C TRP A 54 -0.03 6.99 12.93
N GLY A 55 0.89 6.05 12.85
CA GLY A 55 0.75 4.78 13.58
C GLY A 55 1.83 3.77 13.24
N ASN A 56 1.71 2.60 13.84
CA ASN A 56 2.57 1.44 13.57
C ASN A 56 2.08 0.60 12.38
N ALA A 57 0.91 0.93 11.85
CA ALA A 57 0.29 0.29 10.70
C ALA A 57 -0.50 1.33 9.92
N LEU A 58 -0.29 1.40 8.63
CA LEU A 58 -0.89 2.40 7.75
C LEU A 58 -1.20 1.83 6.38
N ASP A 59 -2.29 2.30 5.80
CA ASP A 59 -2.61 2.09 4.39
C ASP A 59 -1.86 3.10 3.53
N TYR A 60 -1.23 2.61 2.47
CA TYR A 60 -0.59 3.45 1.47
C TYR A 60 -0.87 2.88 0.09
N MET A 61 -1.63 3.59 -0.71
CA MET A 61 -2.11 3.13 -2.02
C MET A 61 -2.87 1.81 -1.90
N ASP A 62 -2.35 0.75 -2.51
CA ASP A 62 -2.90 -0.62 -2.46
C ASP A 62 -2.19 -1.51 -1.45
N LEU A 63 -1.44 -0.94 -0.53
CA LEU A 63 -0.62 -1.67 0.44
C LEU A 63 -1.01 -1.32 1.87
N PHE A 64 -1.02 -2.31 2.73
CA PHE A 64 -1.05 -2.17 4.17
C PHE A 64 0.35 -2.45 4.70
N ILE A 65 0.97 -1.42 5.30
CA ILE A 65 2.34 -1.45 5.79
C ILE A 65 2.30 -1.40 7.30
N TYR A 66 2.97 -2.33 7.98
CA TYR A 66 2.92 -2.45 9.42
C TYR A 66 4.22 -2.98 10.03
N LYS A 67 4.38 -2.79 11.33
CA LYS A 67 5.46 -3.37 12.12
C LYS A 67 5.07 -4.79 12.52
N GLY A 68 5.47 -5.78 11.71
CA GLY A 68 5.31 -7.21 12.01
C GLY A 68 6.45 -7.75 12.88
N ASP A 69 6.49 -9.06 13.09
CA ASP A 69 7.50 -9.71 13.92
C ASP A 69 8.93 -9.43 13.44
N ALA A 70 9.15 -9.40 12.12
CA ALA A 70 10.43 -9.08 11.52
C ALA A 70 10.93 -7.64 11.81
N PHE A 71 10.04 -6.74 12.21
CA PHE A 71 10.45 -5.38 12.59
C PHE A 71 11.25 -5.37 13.89
N TYR A 72 10.88 -6.19 14.84
CA TYR A 72 11.55 -6.24 16.15
C TYR A 72 12.85 -7.03 16.13
N THR A 73 13.05 -7.91 15.15
CA THR A 73 14.28 -8.70 14.98
C THR A 73 15.25 -8.03 13.99
N ASP A 74 14.76 -7.66 12.82
CA ASP A 74 15.59 -7.24 11.69
C ASP A 74 15.37 -5.76 11.30
N GLY A 75 14.44 -5.05 11.95
CA GLY A 75 14.05 -3.69 11.59
C GLY A 75 13.29 -3.59 10.25
N LYS A 76 12.76 -4.70 9.72
CA LYS A 76 12.05 -4.74 8.44
C LYS A 76 10.55 -4.54 8.64
N LEU A 77 9.95 -3.67 7.84
CA LEU A 77 8.50 -3.50 7.80
C LEU A 77 7.86 -4.67 7.05
N SER A 78 6.72 -5.11 7.56
CA SER A 78 5.86 -6.07 6.87
C SER A 78 4.87 -5.33 5.96
N VAL A 79 4.62 -5.92 4.81
CA VAL A 79 3.72 -5.36 3.80
C VAL A 79 2.74 -6.43 3.37
N THR A 80 1.47 -6.05 3.19
CA THR A 80 0.45 -6.88 2.56
C THR A 80 -0.43 -6.04 1.64
N ILE A 81 -1.15 -6.69 0.73
CA ILE A 81 -2.06 -5.99 -0.15
C ILE A 81 -3.25 -5.48 0.66
N HIS A 82 -3.49 -4.17 0.59
CA HIS A 82 -4.70 -3.55 1.12
C HIS A 82 -5.83 -3.67 0.10
N ARG A 83 -6.99 -4.12 0.58
CA ARG A 83 -8.22 -4.14 -0.20
C ARG A 83 -9.23 -3.21 0.41
N LYS A 84 -9.67 -2.22 -0.37
CA LYS A 84 -10.74 -1.32 0.06
C LYS A 84 -12.01 -2.13 0.28
N GLU A 85 -12.80 -1.79 1.29
CA GLU A 85 -14.10 -2.43 1.58
C GLU A 85 -15.07 -2.38 0.40
N THR A 86 -14.94 -1.35 -0.42
CA THR A 86 -15.72 -1.17 -1.66
C THR A 86 -15.29 -2.11 -2.80
N ASN A 87 -14.22 -2.90 -2.64
CA ASN A 87 -13.74 -3.80 -3.68
C ASN A 87 -14.70 -4.99 -3.84
N LYS A 88 -15.51 -4.96 -4.87
CA LYS A 88 -16.50 -6.00 -5.19
C LYS A 88 -15.93 -7.19 -5.96
N PHE A 89 -14.61 -7.33 -6.08
CA PHE A 89 -13.96 -8.39 -6.87
C PHE A 89 -14.54 -8.54 -8.29
N MET A 90 -14.86 -7.42 -8.93
CA MET A 90 -15.41 -7.42 -10.28
C MET A 90 -14.28 -7.72 -11.27
N TYR A 91 -13.96 -9.00 -11.40
CA TYR A 91 -13.05 -9.50 -12.42
C TYR A 91 -13.74 -9.54 -13.79
N ILE A 92 -12.93 -9.59 -14.84
CA ILE A 92 -13.42 -9.70 -16.22
C ILE A 92 -14.25 -10.99 -16.33
N PRO A 93 -15.56 -10.92 -16.66
CA PRO A 93 -16.39 -12.09 -16.80
C PRO A 93 -15.85 -13.00 -17.90
N HIS A 94 -15.92 -14.32 -17.71
CA HIS A 94 -15.45 -15.30 -18.71
C HIS A 94 -16.17 -15.16 -20.07
N ARG A 95 -17.43 -14.69 -20.09
CA ARG A 95 -18.21 -14.43 -21.30
C ARG A 95 -17.98 -13.05 -21.91
N SER A 96 -17.05 -12.28 -21.37
CA SER A 96 -16.68 -10.98 -21.93
C SER A 96 -15.99 -11.16 -23.29
N PHE A 97 -16.25 -10.26 -24.23
CA PHE A 97 -15.63 -10.24 -25.56
C PHE A 97 -14.13 -9.91 -25.55
N HIS A 98 -13.48 -9.97 -24.38
CA HIS A 98 -12.04 -9.80 -24.29
C HIS A 98 -11.31 -11.01 -24.90
N GLN A 99 -10.18 -10.72 -25.53
CA GLN A 99 -9.32 -11.78 -26.07
C GLN A 99 -8.87 -12.72 -24.95
N ARG A 100 -8.79 -14.03 -25.24
CA ARG A 100 -8.47 -15.06 -24.23
C ARG A 100 -7.16 -14.82 -23.48
N HIS A 101 -6.15 -14.24 -24.14
CA HIS A 101 -4.88 -13.91 -23.50
C HIS A 101 -5.02 -12.78 -22.46
N THR A 102 -5.97 -11.87 -22.61
CA THR A 102 -6.22 -10.79 -21.65
C THR A 102 -6.64 -11.36 -20.30
N ILE A 103 -7.53 -12.36 -20.28
CA ILE A 103 -7.96 -13.03 -19.06
C ILE A 103 -6.78 -13.74 -18.38
N LYS A 104 -5.98 -14.49 -19.16
CA LYS A 104 -4.78 -15.16 -18.63
C LYS A 104 -3.77 -14.17 -18.06
N ASN A 105 -3.50 -13.08 -18.78
CA ASN A 105 -2.54 -12.05 -18.34
C ASN A 105 -3.03 -11.33 -17.10
N TYR A 106 -4.33 -11.08 -16.98
CA TYR A 106 -4.92 -10.50 -15.79
C TYR A 106 -4.71 -11.40 -14.56
N VAL A 107 -5.04 -12.70 -14.67
CA VAL A 107 -4.81 -13.67 -13.58
C VAL A 107 -3.35 -13.75 -13.18
N TRP A 108 -2.44 -13.84 -14.16
CA TRP A 108 -1.01 -13.83 -13.91
C TRP A 108 -0.52 -12.53 -13.26
N GLY A 109 -1.05 -11.39 -13.70
CA GLY A 109 -0.74 -10.09 -13.12
C GLY A 109 -1.11 -10.01 -11.64
N GLU A 110 -2.32 -10.44 -11.30
CA GLU A 110 -2.78 -10.47 -9.91
C GLU A 110 -1.96 -11.45 -9.06
N LEU A 111 -1.70 -12.66 -9.54
CA LEU A 111 -0.86 -13.63 -8.81
C LEU A 111 0.55 -13.07 -8.54
N LYS A 112 1.19 -12.47 -9.56
CA LYS A 112 2.50 -11.82 -9.38
C LYS A 112 2.44 -10.69 -8.38
N ARG A 113 1.36 -9.90 -8.38
CA ARG A 113 1.12 -8.83 -7.42
C ARG A 113 1.04 -9.38 -6.00
N TYR A 114 0.29 -10.47 -5.79
CA TYR A 114 0.19 -11.12 -4.47
C TYR A 114 1.54 -11.64 -3.96
N VAL A 115 2.30 -12.30 -4.82
CA VAL A 115 3.64 -12.81 -4.46
C VAL A 115 4.58 -11.67 -4.12
N ARG A 116 4.54 -10.57 -4.88
CA ARG A 116 5.50 -9.47 -4.76
C ARG A 116 5.25 -8.59 -3.55
N PHE A 117 3.99 -8.38 -3.17
CA PHE A 117 3.62 -7.40 -2.16
C PHE A 117 3.26 -7.99 -0.80
N ASN A 118 3.30 -9.31 -0.62
CA ASN A 118 3.12 -9.93 0.69
C ASN A 118 4.46 -10.41 1.24
N THR A 119 4.88 -9.84 2.36
CA THR A 119 6.14 -10.23 3.02
C THR A 119 5.99 -11.45 3.90
N GLU A 120 4.78 -11.75 4.39
CA GLU A 120 4.50 -12.88 5.26
C GLU A 120 3.84 -14.04 4.49
N GLU A 121 4.47 -15.21 4.55
CA GLU A 121 3.98 -16.42 3.86
C GLU A 121 2.59 -16.85 4.34
N LYS A 122 2.28 -16.68 5.63
CA LYS A 122 0.98 -17.02 6.21
C LYS A 122 -0.15 -16.20 5.56
N ILE A 123 0.07 -14.90 5.39
CA ILE A 123 -0.89 -13.99 4.76
C ILE A 123 -1.03 -14.33 3.28
N PHE A 124 0.08 -14.61 2.60
CA PHE A 124 0.06 -15.03 1.21
C PHE A 124 -0.78 -16.32 1.01
N LYS A 125 -0.63 -17.32 1.88
CA LYS A 125 -1.43 -18.56 1.82
C LYS A 125 -2.92 -18.29 1.98
N LYS A 126 -3.31 -17.44 2.93
CA LYS A 126 -4.71 -17.04 3.14
C LYS A 126 -5.28 -16.34 1.91
N LEU A 127 -4.60 -15.33 1.39
CA LEU A 127 -5.03 -14.57 0.22
C LEU A 127 -5.10 -15.45 -1.03
N LYS A 128 -4.19 -16.42 -1.20
CA LYS A 128 -4.24 -17.40 -2.29
C LYS A 128 -5.50 -18.26 -2.22
N CYS A 129 -5.92 -18.70 -1.03
CA CYS A 129 -7.19 -19.42 -0.85
C CYS A 129 -8.38 -18.55 -1.25
N ASP A 130 -8.45 -17.32 -0.75
CA ASP A 130 -9.54 -16.39 -1.09
C ASP A 130 -9.63 -16.16 -2.60
N PHE A 131 -8.48 -15.93 -3.24
CA PHE A 131 -8.40 -15.73 -4.68
C PHE A 131 -8.84 -16.98 -5.46
N SER A 132 -8.41 -18.17 -5.05
CA SER A 132 -8.79 -19.44 -5.67
C SER A 132 -10.30 -19.69 -5.53
N CYS A 133 -10.88 -19.40 -4.35
CA CYS A 133 -12.31 -19.51 -4.12
C CYS A 133 -13.13 -18.56 -5.02
N VAL A 134 -12.69 -17.30 -5.16
CA VAL A 134 -13.36 -16.34 -6.03
C VAL A 134 -13.33 -16.79 -7.49
N PHE A 135 -12.20 -17.31 -7.96
CA PHE A 135 -12.09 -17.86 -9.32
C PHE A 135 -12.92 -19.11 -9.51
N ALA A 136 -12.96 -20.03 -8.54
CA ALA A 136 -13.79 -21.20 -8.59
C ALA A 136 -15.28 -20.85 -8.68
N ILE A 137 -15.74 -19.87 -7.91
CA ILE A 137 -17.13 -19.38 -7.97
C ILE A 137 -17.45 -18.77 -9.33
N VAL A 138 -16.55 -18.01 -9.90
CA VAL A 138 -16.75 -17.41 -11.25
C VAL A 138 -16.77 -18.48 -12.34
N VAL A 139 -15.94 -19.51 -12.25
CA VAL A 139 -15.91 -20.61 -13.21
C VAL A 139 -17.13 -21.52 -13.08
N LEU A 140 -17.55 -21.86 -11.86
CA LEU A 140 -18.69 -22.75 -11.60
C LEU A 140 -20.06 -22.12 -11.95
N ARG A 141 -20.21 -20.81 -11.84
CA ARG A 141 -21.46 -20.09 -12.24
C ARG A 141 -21.67 -20.05 -13.75
N ASN A 142 -20.68 -20.42 -14.55
CA ASN A 142 -20.76 -20.39 -16.02
C ASN A 142 -20.93 -21.78 -16.67
N THR A 143 -21.16 -22.82 -15.89
CA THR A 143 -21.40 -24.19 -16.39
C THR A 143 -22.87 -24.59 -16.44
N TYR A 144 -23.81 -23.60 -16.25
CA TYR A 144 -25.26 -23.81 -16.48
C TYR A 144 -25.80 -22.85 -17.52
#